data_500a5764b8a63b5f565d8605a1d18b7b
#
_entry.id   500a5764b8a63b5f565d8605a1d18b7b
#
_cell.length_a   1.000
_cell.length_b   1.000
_cell.length_c   1.000
_cell.angle_alpha   90.00
_cell.angle_beta   90.00
_cell.angle_gamma   90.00
#
_symmetry.space_group_name_H-M   'P 1'
#
loop_
_entity.id
_entity.type
_entity.pdbx_description
1 polymer ?
#
loop_
_entity_poly.entity_id
_entity_poly.type
_entity_poly.pdbx_seq_one_letter_code
_entity_poly.pdbx_strand_id
1 'polypeptide(L)'
;MRRPVSRRLVLGAAGALLLPRTLAAQSTSATEAGAFIEALGGEALTLIATDRLAGRASTERFRTLFNRIVDVPYVARFALGRFWNAANAAQQAEYVGLFEAWVVSIYADRFRSYAGERFAVVGARADGARDAIVATDIERPGGPAVRVEWRVRSQGGALQVIDVAIGNISMARTQREEFESVILRGGGRVETLIEDLRRRSRLATAPGG
;
A
#
# COMPACT_ATOMS: atom_id res chain seq x y z
N MET A 1 -82.16 35.64 -1.33
CA MET A 1 -81.10 35.31 -0.33
C MET A 1 -80.19 34.23 -0.87
N ARG A 2 -79.09 34.58 -1.43
CA ARG A 2 -78.06 33.59 -1.95
C ARG A 2 -76.80 33.80 -1.18
N ARG A 3 -76.28 32.74 -0.49
CA ARG A 3 -75.04 32.74 0.27
C ARG A 3 -73.89 32.45 -0.67
N PRO A 4 -72.70 33.09 -0.53
CA PRO A 4 -71.51 32.80 -1.32
C PRO A 4 -70.74 31.61 -0.75
N VAL A 5 -70.28 30.76 -1.65
CA VAL A 5 -69.42 29.57 -1.38
C VAL A 5 -68.00 30.01 -1.31
N SER A 6 -67.33 29.77 -0.16
CA SER A 6 -65.93 30.03 0.06
C SER A 6 -65.08 28.92 -0.58
N ARG A 7 -64.25 29.28 -1.56
CA ARG A 7 -63.20 28.42 -2.11
C ARG A 7 -61.98 28.40 -1.14
N ARG A 8 -61.79 27.31 -0.45
CA ARG A 8 -60.53 27.07 0.30
C ARG A 8 -59.47 26.53 -0.65
N LEU A 9 -58.42 27.33 -0.90
CA LEU A 9 -57.19 26.91 -1.55
C LEU A 9 -56.41 25.97 -0.59
N VAL A 10 -56.20 24.73 -1.00
CA VAL A 10 -55.30 23.77 -0.33
C VAL A 10 -53.91 23.91 -0.99
N LEU A 11 -53.01 24.59 -0.34
CA LEU A 11 -51.57 24.56 -0.72
C LEU A 11 -50.97 23.23 -0.26
N GLY A 12 -50.72 22.35 -1.22
CA GLY A 12 -49.96 21.14 -1.01
C GLY A 12 -48.45 21.47 -0.92
N ALA A 13 -47.89 21.43 0.27
CA ALA A 13 -46.42 21.49 0.46
C ALA A 13 -45.78 20.14 0.08
N ALA A 14 -45.18 20.08 -1.11
CA ALA A 14 -44.34 18.96 -1.48
C ALA A 14 -42.99 19.01 -0.72
N GLY A 15 -42.94 18.32 0.41
CA GLY A 15 -41.68 18.14 1.16
C GLY A 15 -40.77 17.17 0.41
N ALA A 16 -39.71 17.69 -0.22
CA ALA A 16 -38.65 16.88 -0.77
C ALA A 16 -37.86 16.25 0.39
N LEU A 17 -38.06 14.96 0.62
CA LEU A 17 -37.23 14.15 1.52
C LEU A 17 -35.84 14.01 0.91
N LEU A 18 -34.89 14.86 1.33
CA LEU A 18 -33.46 14.66 1.11
C LEU A 18 -33.00 13.49 1.97
N LEU A 19 -33.03 12.28 1.39
CA LEU A 19 -32.39 11.11 1.99
C LEU A 19 -30.88 11.37 2.06
N PRO A 20 -30.24 11.28 3.24
CA PRO A 20 -28.79 11.37 3.32
C PRO A 20 -28.22 10.19 2.53
N ARG A 21 -27.43 10.50 1.49
CA ARG A 21 -26.59 9.52 0.82
C ARG A 21 -25.52 9.13 1.83
N THR A 22 -25.75 8.07 2.59
CA THR A 22 -24.68 7.42 3.33
C THR A 22 -23.66 6.95 2.31
N LEU A 23 -22.48 7.57 2.28
CA LEU A 23 -21.30 6.98 1.65
C LEU A 23 -21.04 5.67 2.40
N ALA A 24 -21.60 4.58 1.91
CA ALA A 24 -21.22 3.24 2.35
C ALA A 24 -19.71 3.14 2.02
N ALA A 25 -18.88 3.05 3.05
CA ALA A 25 -17.49 2.69 2.89
C ALA A 25 -17.48 1.36 2.15
N GLN A 26 -17.00 1.37 0.89
CA GLN A 26 -16.95 0.15 0.08
C GLN A 26 -15.98 -0.81 0.76
N SER A 27 -16.51 -1.91 1.28
CA SER A 27 -15.71 -2.99 1.81
C SER A 27 -14.91 -3.61 0.66
N THR A 28 -13.61 -3.82 0.87
CA THR A 28 -12.78 -4.51 -0.10
C THR A 28 -13.27 -5.95 -0.22
N SER A 29 -13.75 -6.33 -1.39
CA SER A 29 -14.14 -7.71 -1.68
C SER A 29 -12.92 -8.60 -1.69
N ALA A 30 -12.97 -9.74 -0.98
CA ALA A 30 -11.89 -10.73 -1.01
C ALA A 30 -11.62 -11.25 -2.43
N THR A 31 -12.67 -11.39 -3.24
CA THR A 31 -12.56 -11.83 -4.65
C THR A 31 -11.83 -10.79 -5.50
N GLU A 32 -12.19 -9.51 -5.37
CA GLU A 32 -11.54 -8.42 -6.11
C GLU A 32 -10.07 -8.26 -5.69
N ALA A 33 -9.77 -8.37 -4.38
CA ALA A 33 -8.41 -8.34 -3.88
C ALA A 33 -7.58 -9.52 -4.40
N GLY A 34 -8.17 -10.73 -4.45
CA GLY A 34 -7.53 -11.91 -5.04
C GLY A 34 -7.16 -11.71 -6.50
N ALA A 35 -8.12 -11.26 -7.32
CA ALA A 35 -7.89 -10.96 -8.73
C ALA A 35 -6.85 -9.85 -8.94
N PHE A 36 -6.85 -8.82 -8.08
CA PHE A 36 -5.85 -7.75 -8.12
C PHE A 36 -4.43 -8.29 -7.87
N ILE A 37 -4.24 -9.13 -6.86
CA ILE A 37 -2.92 -9.71 -6.54
C ILE A 37 -2.49 -10.74 -7.62
N GLU A 38 -3.41 -11.49 -8.20
CA GLU A 38 -3.11 -12.41 -9.30
C GLU A 38 -2.62 -11.64 -10.54
N ALA A 39 -3.33 -10.58 -10.93
CA ALA A 39 -2.92 -9.70 -12.04
C ALA A 39 -1.55 -9.05 -11.78
N LEU A 40 -1.31 -8.61 -10.54
CA LEU A 40 -0.02 -8.06 -10.11
C LEU A 40 1.11 -9.09 -10.26
N GLY A 41 0.89 -10.34 -9.83
CA GLY A 41 1.87 -11.42 -9.97
C GLY A 41 2.24 -11.66 -11.43
N GLY A 42 1.25 -11.72 -12.32
CA GLY A 42 1.47 -11.87 -13.77
C GLY A 42 2.26 -10.72 -14.38
N GLU A 43 1.94 -9.46 -14.02
CA GLU A 43 2.67 -8.29 -14.48
C GLU A 43 4.11 -8.27 -13.97
N ALA A 44 4.31 -8.58 -12.68
CA ALA A 44 5.62 -8.67 -12.07
C ALA A 44 6.51 -9.72 -12.78
N LEU A 45 5.97 -10.90 -13.05
CA LEU A 45 6.69 -11.96 -13.77
C LEU A 45 7.05 -11.54 -15.21
N THR A 46 6.14 -10.86 -15.91
CA THR A 46 6.39 -10.32 -17.25
C THR A 46 7.50 -9.28 -17.23
N LEU A 47 7.49 -8.39 -16.24
CA LEU A 47 8.49 -7.36 -16.06
C LEU A 47 9.88 -7.99 -15.81
N ILE A 48 9.96 -9.00 -14.96
CA ILE A 48 11.19 -9.74 -14.68
C ILE A 48 11.72 -10.43 -15.95
N ALA A 49 10.85 -11.10 -16.70
CA ALA A 49 11.25 -11.81 -17.91
C ALA A 49 11.83 -10.87 -18.98
N THR A 50 11.31 -9.63 -19.07
CA THR A 50 11.77 -8.62 -20.04
C THR A 50 13.00 -7.84 -19.56
N ASP A 51 13.22 -7.73 -18.26
CA ASP A 51 14.21 -6.82 -17.67
C ASP A 51 15.54 -7.49 -17.25
N ARG A 52 15.71 -8.78 -17.47
CA ARG A 52 16.92 -9.54 -17.08
C ARG A 52 18.26 -8.90 -17.50
N LEU A 53 18.23 -7.93 -18.44
CA LEU A 53 19.40 -7.29 -19.01
C LEU A 53 19.44 -5.76 -18.82
N ALA A 54 18.48 -5.13 -18.15
CA ALA A 54 18.23 -3.70 -18.29
C ALA A 54 18.74 -2.79 -17.16
N GLY A 55 19.42 -3.29 -16.13
CA GLY A 55 20.09 -2.47 -15.10
C GLY A 55 19.19 -1.39 -14.45
N ARG A 56 19.54 -0.10 -14.62
CA ARG A 56 18.78 1.03 -14.06
C ARG A 56 17.34 1.12 -14.56
N ALA A 57 17.08 0.76 -15.81
CA ALA A 57 15.73 0.78 -16.37
C ALA A 57 14.80 -0.21 -15.65
N SER A 58 15.32 -1.34 -15.18
CA SER A 58 14.62 -2.32 -14.35
C SER A 58 14.16 -1.72 -13.01
N THR A 59 15.03 -0.97 -12.34
CA THR A 59 14.71 -0.31 -11.06
C THR A 59 13.59 0.72 -11.23
N GLU A 60 13.61 1.53 -12.30
CA GLU A 60 12.57 2.54 -12.53
C GLU A 60 11.22 1.91 -12.89
N ARG A 61 11.20 0.82 -13.66
CA ARG A 61 9.98 0.08 -13.93
C ARG A 61 9.42 -0.58 -12.66
N PHE A 62 10.30 -1.16 -11.83
CA PHE A 62 9.89 -1.66 -10.52
C PHE A 62 9.33 -0.54 -9.64
N ARG A 63 9.95 0.63 -9.59
CA ARG A 63 9.45 1.81 -8.88
C ARG A 63 8.06 2.21 -9.35
N THR A 64 7.86 2.27 -10.67
CA THR A 64 6.57 2.63 -11.26
C THR A 64 5.48 1.63 -10.85
N LEU A 65 5.78 0.33 -10.95
CA LEU A 65 4.87 -0.72 -10.48
C LEU A 65 4.59 -0.58 -8.98
N PHE A 66 5.63 -0.46 -8.16
CA PHE A 66 5.52 -0.33 -6.71
C PHE A 66 4.62 0.84 -6.30
N ASN A 67 4.84 2.03 -6.85
CA ASN A 67 4.06 3.24 -6.53
C ASN A 67 2.60 3.17 -6.98
N ARG A 68 2.32 2.37 -8.01
CA ARG A 68 0.95 2.15 -8.46
C ARG A 68 0.17 1.20 -7.55
N ILE A 69 0.84 0.19 -6.99
CA ILE A 69 0.19 -0.89 -6.25
C ILE A 69 0.24 -0.72 -4.73
N VAL A 70 1.22 0.01 -4.20
CA VAL A 70 1.40 0.23 -2.76
C VAL A 70 0.94 1.63 -2.38
N ASP A 71 0.14 1.74 -1.31
CA ASP A 71 -0.13 3.03 -0.66
C ASP A 71 1.09 3.47 0.14
N VAL A 72 2.11 3.99 -0.58
CA VAL A 72 3.38 4.40 0.02
C VAL A 72 3.21 5.42 1.14
N PRO A 73 2.38 6.48 1.00
CA PRO A 73 2.14 7.43 2.07
C PRO A 73 1.57 6.77 3.34
N TYR A 74 0.62 5.84 3.17
CA TYR A 74 0.04 5.13 4.30
C TYR A 74 1.06 4.23 4.99
N VAL A 75 1.81 3.41 4.23
CA VAL A 75 2.80 2.48 4.78
C VAL A 75 3.95 3.24 5.46
N ALA A 76 4.45 4.30 4.85
CA ALA A 76 5.49 5.16 5.43
C ALA A 76 5.01 5.79 6.75
N ARG A 77 3.79 6.37 6.77
CA ARG A 77 3.19 6.91 7.99
C ARG A 77 3.04 5.86 9.08
N PHE A 78 2.59 4.65 8.71
CA PHE A 78 2.47 3.54 9.66
C PHE A 78 3.83 3.14 10.23
N ALA A 79 4.87 3.04 9.39
CA ALA A 79 6.22 2.68 9.79
C ALA A 79 6.89 3.74 10.69
N LEU A 80 6.61 5.04 10.50
CA LEU A 80 7.08 6.09 11.39
C LEU A 80 6.33 6.10 12.74
N GLY A 81 5.12 5.57 12.76
CA GLY A 81 4.33 5.35 13.96
C GLY A 81 4.03 6.63 14.73
N ARG A 82 4.25 6.62 16.04
CA ARG A 82 3.99 7.76 16.93
C ARG A 82 4.83 9.01 16.59
N PHE A 83 5.97 8.83 15.96
CA PHE A 83 6.86 9.92 15.58
C PHE A 83 6.37 10.71 14.37
N TRP A 84 5.36 10.20 13.62
CA TRP A 84 4.74 10.95 12.55
C TRP A 84 4.22 12.32 13.00
N ASN A 85 3.55 12.37 14.15
CA ASN A 85 2.99 13.61 14.67
C ASN A 85 4.04 14.54 15.30
N ALA A 86 5.24 14.03 15.60
CA ALA A 86 6.37 14.82 16.09
C ALA A 86 7.17 15.45 14.93
N ALA A 87 7.05 14.91 13.72
CA ALA A 87 7.68 15.43 12.52
C ALA A 87 6.90 16.64 11.97
N ASN A 88 7.61 17.69 11.56
CA ASN A 88 6.99 18.79 10.81
C ASN A 88 6.70 18.37 9.35
N ALA A 89 5.93 19.20 8.63
CA ALA A 89 5.49 18.89 7.26
C ALA A 89 6.65 18.63 6.27
N ALA A 90 7.76 19.38 6.42
CA ALA A 90 8.93 19.19 5.55
C ALA A 90 9.62 17.85 5.85
N GLN A 91 9.78 17.49 7.13
CA GLN A 91 10.32 16.20 7.55
C GLN A 91 9.44 15.03 7.12
N GLN A 92 8.11 15.17 7.22
CA GLN A 92 7.17 14.15 6.75
C GLN A 92 7.30 13.92 5.24
N ALA A 93 7.32 14.99 4.43
CA ALA A 93 7.45 14.90 2.99
C ALA A 93 8.78 14.26 2.58
N GLU A 94 9.88 14.69 3.18
CA GLU A 94 11.21 14.13 2.91
C GLU A 94 11.30 12.67 3.33
N TYR A 95 10.80 12.33 4.52
CA TYR A 95 10.78 10.95 5.01
C TYR A 95 10.03 10.01 4.07
N VAL A 96 8.86 10.40 3.56
CA VAL A 96 8.09 9.57 2.61
C VAL A 96 8.88 9.29 1.34
N GLY A 97 9.54 10.29 0.77
CA GLY A 97 10.38 10.10 -0.41
C GLY A 97 11.61 9.21 -0.16
N LEU A 98 12.25 9.36 1.01
CA LEU A 98 13.39 8.52 1.40
C LEU A 98 12.96 7.08 1.72
N PHE A 99 11.80 6.90 2.34
CA PHE A 99 11.20 5.60 2.59
C PHE A 99 10.94 4.85 1.28
N GLU A 100 10.28 5.50 0.31
CA GLU A 100 10.03 4.94 -1.02
C GLU A 100 11.34 4.52 -1.69
N ALA A 101 12.30 5.43 -1.79
CA ALA A 101 13.59 5.18 -2.44
C ALA A 101 14.34 4.01 -1.79
N TRP A 102 14.31 3.93 -0.47
CA TRP A 102 14.93 2.86 0.30
C TRP A 102 14.22 1.51 0.06
N VAL A 103 12.89 1.44 0.11
CA VAL A 103 12.14 0.21 -0.15
C VAL A 103 12.39 -0.26 -1.58
N VAL A 104 12.31 0.64 -2.57
CA VAL A 104 12.57 0.31 -3.97
C VAL A 104 13.99 -0.25 -4.13
N SER A 105 15.01 0.33 -3.48
CA SER A 105 16.39 -0.15 -3.59
C SER A 105 16.58 -1.58 -3.08
N ILE A 106 15.94 -1.92 -1.94
CA ILE A 106 16.04 -3.27 -1.35
C ILE A 106 15.34 -4.31 -2.23
N TYR A 107 14.17 -3.99 -2.72
CA TYR A 107 13.34 -4.98 -3.41
C TYR A 107 13.64 -5.08 -4.90
N ALA A 108 14.15 -4.03 -5.56
CA ALA A 108 14.57 -4.10 -6.96
C ALA A 108 15.67 -5.15 -7.18
N ASP A 109 16.61 -5.30 -6.25
CA ASP A 109 17.67 -6.31 -6.34
C ASP A 109 17.11 -7.74 -6.21
N ARG A 110 16.18 -7.93 -5.29
CA ARG A 110 15.50 -9.22 -5.12
C ARG A 110 14.66 -9.58 -6.35
N PHE A 111 14.07 -8.58 -6.98
CA PHE A 111 13.31 -8.73 -8.20
C PHE A 111 14.21 -9.20 -9.36
N ARG A 112 15.44 -8.69 -9.46
CA ARG A 112 16.43 -9.11 -10.46
C ARG A 112 16.95 -10.54 -10.25
N SER A 113 16.99 -11.02 -9.02
CA SER A 113 17.48 -12.36 -8.67
C SER A 113 16.44 -13.47 -8.87
N TYR A 114 15.28 -13.16 -9.43
CA TYR A 114 14.24 -14.13 -9.74
C TYR A 114 14.75 -15.20 -10.74
N ALA A 115 14.58 -16.47 -10.39
CA ALA A 115 15.15 -17.61 -11.13
C ALA A 115 14.09 -18.57 -11.72
N GLY A 116 12.86 -18.11 -11.90
CA GLY A 116 11.77 -18.93 -12.44
C GLY A 116 10.82 -19.48 -11.37
N GLU A 117 10.67 -18.76 -10.26
CA GLU A 117 9.68 -19.03 -9.24
C GLU A 117 8.27 -18.99 -9.83
N ARG A 118 7.38 -19.78 -9.25
CA ARG A 118 5.96 -19.73 -9.57
C ARG A 118 5.22 -18.92 -8.53
N PHE A 119 4.30 -18.08 -8.97
CA PHE A 119 3.41 -17.30 -8.12
C PHE A 119 1.99 -17.82 -8.26
N ALA A 120 1.35 -18.19 -7.16
CA ALA A 120 -0.02 -18.68 -7.15
C ALA A 120 -0.81 -18.03 -6.00
N VAL A 121 -1.99 -17.50 -6.30
CA VAL A 121 -2.97 -17.09 -5.28
C VAL A 121 -3.62 -18.37 -4.74
N VAL A 122 -3.53 -18.58 -3.43
CA VAL A 122 -4.04 -19.79 -2.77
C VAL A 122 -5.24 -19.51 -1.86
N GLY A 123 -5.59 -18.25 -1.68
CA GLY A 123 -6.79 -17.86 -0.94
C GLY A 123 -6.90 -16.35 -0.76
N ALA A 124 -8.13 -15.90 -0.50
CA ALA A 124 -8.41 -14.52 -0.13
C ALA A 124 -9.53 -14.48 0.90
N ARG A 125 -9.43 -13.57 1.87
CA ARG A 125 -10.43 -13.38 2.94
C ARG A 125 -10.59 -11.91 3.29
N ALA A 126 -11.78 -11.52 3.72
CA ALA A 126 -11.99 -10.19 4.28
C ALA A 126 -11.21 -10.02 5.60
N ASP A 127 -10.73 -8.82 5.86
CA ASP A 127 -10.03 -8.44 7.08
C ASP A 127 -10.59 -7.13 7.63
N GLY A 128 -11.64 -7.26 8.43
CA GLY A 128 -12.43 -6.14 8.90
C GLY A 128 -13.31 -5.53 7.80
N ALA A 129 -13.66 -4.26 7.95
CA ALA A 129 -14.63 -3.59 7.10
C ALA A 129 -14.03 -3.00 5.80
N ARG A 130 -12.71 -2.87 5.70
CA ARG A 130 -12.06 -2.13 4.61
C ARG A 130 -10.93 -2.86 3.92
N ASP A 131 -10.44 -3.93 4.51
CA ASP A 131 -9.26 -4.63 4.05
C ASP A 131 -9.61 -6.06 3.63
N ALA A 132 -8.77 -6.64 2.80
CA ALA A 132 -8.74 -8.08 2.51
C ALA A 132 -7.31 -8.58 2.64
N ILE A 133 -7.16 -9.85 3.02
CA ILE A 133 -5.88 -10.55 3.01
C ILE A 133 -5.91 -11.57 1.88
N VAL A 134 -4.94 -11.48 1.01
CA VAL A 134 -4.71 -12.43 -0.08
C VAL A 134 -3.48 -13.25 0.23
N ALA A 135 -3.62 -14.56 0.29
CA ALA A 135 -2.52 -15.49 0.50
C ALA A 135 -2.00 -15.99 -0.83
N THR A 136 -0.69 -15.95 -1.01
CA THR A 136 0.00 -16.47 -2.18
C THR A 136 1.12 -17.42 -1.78
N ASP A 137 1.42 -18.39 -2.63
CA ASP A 137 2.61 -19.23 -2.53
C ASP A 137 3.60 -18.84 -3.63
N ILE A 138 4.84 -18.63 -3.24
CA ILE A 138 5.97 -18.44 -4.14
C ILE A 138 6.78 -19.73 -4.11
N GLU A 139 6.63 -20.55 -5.16
CA GLU A 139 7.36 -21.80 -5.32
C GLU A 139 8.73 -21.51 -5.93
N ARG A 140 9.78 -22.03 -5.31
CA ARG A 140 11.16 -21.91 -5.79
C ARG A 140 11.64 -23.24 -6.33
N PRO A 141 12.41 -23.26 -7.44
CA PRO A 141 13.06 -24.48 -7.88
C PRO A 141 13.97 -25.03 -6.76
N GLY A 142 13.69 -26.27 -6.32
CA GLY A 142 14.51 -26.96 -5.32
C GLY A 142 14.35 -26.53 -3.86
N GLY A 143 13.33 -25.72 -3.53
CA GLY A 143 13.07 -25.27 -2.16
C GLY A 143 11.57 -25.33 -1.77
N PRO A 144 11.26 -25.16 -0.49
CA PRO A 144 9.87 -25.07 -0.05
C PRO A 144 9.20 -23.79 -0.57
N ALA A 145 7.90 -23.87 -0.80
CA ALA A 145 7.10 -22.69 -1.12
C ALA A 145 7.14 -21.68 0.04
N VAL A 146 7.22 -20.41 -0.31
CA VAL A 146 7.17 -19.31 0.66
C VAL A 146 5.77 -18.72 0.65
N ARG A 147 5.07 -18.79 1.79
CA ARG A 147 3.78 -18.15 1.99
C ARG A 147 3.95 -16.66 2.16
N VAL A 148 3.24 -15.88 1.33
CA VAL A 148 3.16 -14.42 1.42
C VAL A 148 1.70 -14.00 1.54
N GLU A 149 1.38 -13.18 2.52
CA GLU A 149 0.07 -12.58 2.69
C GLU A 149 0.12 -11.09 2.37
N TRP A 150 -0.79 -10.67 1.51
CA TRP A 150 -0.92 -9.28 1.04
C TRP A 150 -2.15 -8.67 1.68
N ARG A 151 -1.97 -7.61 2.46
CA ARG A 151 -3.10 -6.83 2.95
C ARG A 151 -3.44 -5.77 1.94
N VAL A 152 -4.65 -5.86 1.40
CA VAL A 152 -5.15 -5.00 0.32
C VAL A 152 -6.29 -4.14 0.86
N ARG A 153 -6.30 -2.87 0.51
CA ARG A 153 -7.33 -1.88 0.87
C ARG A 153 -7.89 -1.21 -0.37
N SER A 154 -9.21 -0.97 -0.39
CA SER A 154 -9.84 -0.09 -1.36
C SER A 154 -9.79 1.36 -0.86
N GLN A 155 -9.20 2.25 -1.65
CA GLN A 155 -9.14 3.67 -1.37
C GLN A 155 -9.47 4.47 -2.62
N GLY A 156 -10.54 5.27 -2.56
CA GLY A 156 -10.98 6.05 -3.72
C GLY A 156 -11.38 5.21 -4.95
N GLY A 157 -11.76 3.95 -4.76
CA GLY A 157 -12.11 3.01 -5.84
C GLY A 157 -10.91 2.25 -6.42
N ALA A 158 -9.68 2.52 -5.98
CA ALA A 158 -8.50 1.77 -6.34
C ALA A 158 -8.11 0.78 -5.23
N LEU A 159 -7.62 -0.40 -5.61
CA LEU A 159 -7.03 -1.37 -4.69
C LEU A 159 -5.54 -1.09 -4.54
N GLN A 160 -5.07 -1.04 -3.30
CA GLN A 160 -3.66 -0.85 -2.97
C GLN A 160 -3.21 -1.79 -1.87
N VAL A 161 -1.96 -2.22 -1.94
CA VAL A 161 -1.30 -2.99 -0.88
C VAL A 161 -0.87 -2.04 0.22
N ILE A 162 -1.21 -2.38 1.46
CA ILE A 162 -0.86 -1.60 2.65
C ILE A 162 0.02 -2.36 3.63
N ASP A 163 0.22 -3.66 3.45
CA ASP A 163 1.19 -4.49 4.17
C ASP A 163 1.46 -5.78 3.41
N VAL A 164 2.62 -6.35 3.65
CA VAL A 164 3.01 -7.68 3.19
C VAL A 164 3.54 -8.46 4.37
N ALA A 165 3.04 -9.68 4.58
CA ALA A 165 3.57 -10.57 5.60
C ALA A 165 4.21 -11.81 4.97
N ILE A 166 5.37 -12.19 5.49
CA ILE A 166 6.11 -13.39 5.08
C ILE A 166 6.25 -14.28 6.31
N GLY A 167 5.75 -15.51 6.22
CA GLY A 167 5.75 -16.43 7.38
C GLY A 167 5.05 -15.84 8.62
N ASN A 168 3.93 -15.13 8.42
CA ASN A 168 3.15 -14.41 9.42
C ASN A 168 3.84 -13.17 10.05
N ILE A 169 4.98 -12.74 9.52
CA ILE A 169 5.69 -11.54 9.99
C ILE A 169 5.36 -10.37 9.06
N SER A 170 4.64 -9.37 9.58
CA SER A 170 4.30 -8.14 8.85
C SER A 170 5.54 -7.29 8.60
N MET A 171 5.81 -6.97 7.33
CA MET A 171 6.95 -6.14 6.95
C MET A 171 6.78 -4.70 7.42
N ALA A 172 5.57 -4.15 7.34
CA ALA A 172 5.31 -2.79 7.82
C ALA A 172 5.50 -2.67 9.34
N ARG A 173 5.11 -3.70 10.11
CA ARG A 173 5.30 -3.74 11.57
C ARG A 173 6.78 -3.88 11.93
N THR A 174 7.49 -4.81 11.31
CA THR A 174 8.94 -4.99 11.51
C THR A 174 9.69 -3.68 11.21
N GLN A 175 9.32 -3.01 10.12
CA GLN A 175 9.93 -1.74 9.76
C GLN A 175 9.64 -0.63 10.77
N ARG A 176 8.43 -0.61 11.34
CA ARG A 176 8.08 0.33 12.41
C ARG A 176 8.97 0.13 13.65
N GLU A 177 9.18 -1.10 14.07
CA GLU A 177 10.01 -1.43 15.23
C GLU A 177 11.48 -1.05 14.99
N GLU A 178 11.99 -1.30 13.79
CA GLU A 178 13.35 -0.89 13.39
C GLU A 178 13.50 0.64 13.41
N PHE A 179 12.58 1.38 12.80
CA PHE A 179 12.62 2.83 12.75
C PHE A 179 12.47 3.47 14.13
N GLU A 180 11.57 2.95 14.96
CA GLU A 180 11.45 3.37 16.35
C GLU A 180 12.77 3.18 17.09
N SER A 181 13.44 2.04 16.93
CA SER A 181 14.74 1.78 17.53
C SER A 181 15.82 2.79 17.07
N VAL A 182 15.88 3.13 15.78
CA VAL A 182 16.81 4.13 15.24
C VAL A 182 16.54 5.50 15.86
N ILE A 183 15.29 5.93 15.91
CA ILE A 183 14.90 7.23 16.46
C ILE A 183 15.24 7.31 17.95
N LEU A 184 14.91 6.28 18.72
CA LEU A 184 15.18 6.26 20.17
C LEU A 184 16.69 6.30 20.48
N ARG A 185 17.51 5.54 19.73
CA ARG A 185 18.97 5.65 19.87
C ARG A 185 19.51 7.04 19.53
N GLY A 186 18.82 7.79 18.67
CA GLY A 186 19.13 9.17 18.31
C GLY A 186 18.51 10.22 19.23
N GLY A 187 18.09 9.85 20.45
CA GLY A 187 17.50 10.78 21.41
C GLY A 187 16.06 11.18 21.09
N GLY A 188 15.31 10.34 20.39
CA GLY A 188 13.89 10.55 20.08
C GLY A 188 13.63 11.50 18.90
N ARG A 189 14.65 11.87 18.13
CA ARG A 189 14.55 12.83 17.03
C ARG A 189 14.31 12.13 15.69
N VAL A 190 13.27 12.54 14.98
CA VAL A 190 12.94 12.02 13.63
C VAL A 190 14.09 12.29 12.64
N GLU A 191 14.81 13.38 12.79
CA GLU A 191 15.95 13.75 11.94
C GLU A 191 17.02 12.65 11.91
N THR A 192 17.24 11.92 13.01
CA THR A 192 18.18 10.79 13.05
C THR A 192 17.82 9.69 12.07
N LEU A 193 16.52 9.38 11.93
CA LEU A 193 16.05 8.42 10.93
C LEU A 193 16.17 8.96 9.50
N ILE A 194 15.84 10.22 9.28
CA ILE A 194 15.98 10.88 7.98
C ILE A 194 17.43 10.83 7.51
N GLU A 195 18.37 11.16 8.38
CA GLU A 195 19.81 11.07 8.09
C GLU A 195 20.27 9.63 7.81
N ASP A 196 19.73 8.65 8.55
CA ASP A 196 20.02 7.24 8.32
C ASP A 196 19.53 6.78 6.95
N LEU A 197 18.29 7.12 6.58
CA LEU A 197 17.73 6.80 5.27
C LEU A 197 18.48 7.50 4.14
N ARG A 198 18.90 8.76 4.31
CA ARG A 198 19.76 9.46 3.33
C ARG A 198 21.09 8.71 3.10
N ARG A 199 21.70 8.19 4.16
CA ARG A 199 22.93 7.38 4.03
C ARG A 199 22.66 6.08 3.26
N ARG A 200 21.62 5.33 3.64
CA ARG A 200 21.23 4.07 2.99
C ARG A 200 20.94 4.27 1.51
N SER A 201 20.23 5.33 1.14
CA SER A 201 19.92 5.66 -0.26
C SER A 201 21.17 5.98 -1.08
N ARG A 202 22.14 6.72 -0.51
CA ARG A 202 23.41 7.00 -1.18
C ARG A 202 24.23 5.75 -1.42
N LEU A 203 24.29 4.83 -0.46
CA LEU A 203 25.00 3.55 -0.60
C LEU A 203 24.38 2.67 -1.68
N ALA A 204 23.05 2.66 -1.80
CA ALA A 204 22.33 1.91 -2.82
C ALA A 204 22.51 2.48 -4.24
N THR A 205 22.85 3.75 -4.39
CA THR A 205 23.07 4.41 -5.69
C THR A 205 24.55 4.50 -6.08
N ALA A 206 25.46 4.19 -5.17
CA ALA A 206 26.89 4.14 -5.49
C ALA A 206 27.15 3.02 -6.53
N PRO A 207 27.86 3.29 -7.65
CA PRO A 207 28.25 2.23 -8.56
C PRO A 207 29.10 1.24 -7.79
N GLY A 208 28.67 -0.02 -7.80
CA GLY A 208 29.39 -1.10 -7.14
C GLY A 208 30.84 -1.13 -7.62
N GLY A 209 31.78 -1.12 -6.66
CA GLY A 209 33.17 -1.34 -6.92
C GLY A 209 33.43 -2.78 -7.36
#